data_7fd81e3faa06393c06013227392d6707
#
_entry.id   7fd81e3faa06393c06013227392d6707
#
_cell.length_a   1.000
_cell.length_b   1.000
_cell.length_c   1.000
_cell.angle_alpha   90.00
_cell.angle_beta   90.00
_cell.angle_gamma   90.00
#
_symmetry.space_group_name_H-M   'P 1'
#
loop_
_entity.id
_entity.type
_entity.pdbx_description
1 polymer ?
#
loop_
_entity_poly.entity_id
_entity_poly.type
_entity_poly.pdbx_seq_one_letter_code
_entity_poly.pdbx_strand_id
1 'polypeptide(L)' 'MSRLRWLARRGMLELDTWLNRFLDVGFGKLPIAQQRRFVYLLEQDDMTLYDWLTGSVEPPPDLRELVDGIRAIRTNRQ' A
#
# COMPACT_ATOMS: atom_id res chain seq x y z
N MET A 1 11.60 4.45 14.70
CA MET A 1 10.64 4.31 13.61
C MET A 1 11.22 3.38 12.55
N SER A 2 10.41 2.47 12.04
CA SER A 2 10.90 1.53 11.04
C SER A 2 11.07 2.20 9.69
N ARG A 3 11.92 1.60 8.86
CA ARG A 3 12.12 2.10 7.50
C ARG A 3 10.83 2.07 6.70
N LEU A 4 10.00 1.02 6.91
CA LEU A 4 8.74 0.93 6.17
C LEU A 4 7.80 2.07 6.53
N ARG A 5 7.71 2.40 7.81
CA ARG A 5 6.88 3.52 8.23
C ARG A 5 7.36 4.82 7.60
N TRP A 6 8.67 4.99 7.55
CA TRP A 6 9.22 6.19 6.96
C TRP A 6 8.91 6.27 5.47
N LEU A 7 9.07 5.15 4.75
CA LEU A 7 8.78 5.11 3.32
C LEU A 7 7.30 5.30 3.03
N ALA A 8 6.43 4.97 3.97
CA ALA A 8 4.98 5.11 3.80
C ALA A 8 4.51 6.54 4.05
N ARG A 9 5.38 7.42 4.53
CA ARG A 9 5.02 8.82 4.72
C ARG A 9 5.26 9.57 3.43
N ARG A 10 4.17 9.89 2.75
CA ARG A 10 4.24 10.45 1.41
C ARG A 10 3.95 11.94 1.35
N GLY A 11 3.37 12.49 2.43
CA GLY A 11 2.96 13.89 2.40
C GLY A 11 1.57 14.10 1.85
N MET A 12 0.94 13.07 1.31
CA MET A 12 -0.44 13.10 0.91
C MET A 12 -1.24 12.35 1.96
N LEU A 13 -2.17 13.04 2.61
CA LEU A 13 -2.87 12.49 3.77
C LEU A 13 -3.54 11.16 3.48
N GLU A 14 -4.21 11.05 2.34
CA GLU A 14 -4.90 9.82 2.00
C GLU A 14 -3.94 8.64 1.91
N LEU A 15 -2.82 8.83 1.19
CA LEU A 15 -1.85 7.75 1.04
C LEU A 15 -1.23 7.40 2.38
N ASP A 16 -0.88 8.40 3.17
CA ASP A 16 -0.28 8.14 4.48
C ASP A 16 -1.22 7.31 5.34
N THR A 17 -2.50 7.66 5.33
CA THR A 17 -3.50 6.95 6.12
C THR A 17 -3.64 5.50 5.63
N TRP A 18 -3.81 5.31 4.32
CA TRP A 18 -4.04 3.96 3.77
C TRP A 18 -2.84 3.06 3.95
N LEU A 19 -1.65 3.56 3.68
CA LEU A 19 -0.44 2.75 3.76
C LEU A 19 -0.11 2.39 5.21
N ASN A 20 -0.27 3.34 6.13
CA ASN A 20 0.01 3.06 7.52
C ASN A 20 -1.02 2.11 8.12
N ARG A 21 -2.28 2.24 7.72
CA ARG A 21 -3.28 1.29 8.19
C ARG A 21 -2.97 -0.11 7.70
N PHE A 22 -2.52 -0.24 6.46
CA PHE A 22 -2.14 -1.55 5.96
C PHE A 22 -0.96 -2.12 6.74
N LEU A 23 0.03 -1.29 7.06
CA LEU A 23 1.15 -1.73 7.88
C LEU A 23 0.68 -2.21 9.25
N ASP A 24 -0.34 -1.57 9.80
CA ASP A 24 -0.85 -1.94 11.13
C ASP A 24 -1.58 -3.28 11.10
N VAL A 25 -2.40 -3.53 10.09
CA VAL A 25 -3.34 -4.66 10.16
C VAL A 25 -3.14 -5.72 9.09
N GLY A 26 -2.38 -5.46 8.04
CA GLY A 26 -2.27 -6.40 6.93
C GLY A 26 -0.88 -6.87 6.59
N PHE A 27 0.11 -5.99 6.73
CA PHE A 27 1.46 -6.30 6.25
C PHE A 27 2.06 -7.54 6.92
N GLY A 28 1.91 -7.65 8.23
CA GLY A 28 2.51 -8.75 8.96
C GLY A 28 1.92 -10.11 8.63
N LYS A 29 0.74 -10.13 8.01
CA LYS A 29 0.08 -11.37 7.62
C LYS A 29 0.49 -11.83 6.23
N LEU A 30 1.26 -11.03 5.51
CA LEU A 30 1.64 -11.36 4.14
C LEU A 30 2.78 -12.37 4.10
N PRO A 31 2.79 -13.26 3.10
CA PRO A 31 3.98 -14.06 2.84
C PRO A 31 5.17 -13.16 2.52
N ILE A 32 6.36 -13.69 2.72
CA ILE A 32 7.58 -12.89 2.50
C ILE A 32 7.62 -12.29 1.10
N ALA A 33 7.21 -13.06 0.09
CA ALA A 33 7.24 -12.55 -1.29
C ALA A 33 6.37 -11.31 -1.45
N GLN A 34 5.21 -11.27 -0.79
CA GLN A 34 4.32 -10.13 -0.87
C GLN A 34 4.85 -8.96 -0.04
N GLN A 35 5.51 -9.25 1.07
CA GLN A 35 6.14 -8.19 1.85
C GLN A 35 7.19 -7.47 1.02
N ARG A 36 7.97 -8.21 0.23
CA ARG A 36 8.96 -7.61 -0.65
C ARG A 36 8.29 -6.76 -1.74
N ARG A 37 7.17 -7.22 -2.26
CA ARG A 37 6.43 -6.45 -3.25
C ARG A 37 5.88 -5.16 -2.65
N PHE A 38 5.50 -5.17 -1.38
CA PHE A 38 5.06 -3.97 -0.73
C PHE A 38 6.19 -2.93 -0.66
N VAL A 39 7.41 -3.37 -0.37
CA VAL A 39 8.55 -2.46 -0.37
C VAL A 39 8.76 -1.85 -1.76
N TYR A 40 8.67 -2.69 -2.80
CA TYR A 40 8.78 -2.21 -4.17
C TYR A 40 7.66 -1.19 -4.49
N LEU A 41 6.45 -1.50 -4.03
CA LEU A 41 5.32 -0.60 -4.25
C LEU A 41 5.59 0.77 -3.62
N LEU A 42 6.22 0.82 -2.47
CA LEU A 42 6.51 2.09 -1.82
C LEU A 42 7.57 2.91 -2.56
N GLU A 43 8.24 2.33 -3.55
CA GLU A 43 9.18 3.07 -4.37
C GLU A 43 8.52 3.85 -5.50
N GLN A 44 7.23 3.63 -5.74
CA GLN A 44 6.49 4.33 -6.77
C GLN A 44 6.15 5.74 -6.30
N ASP A 45 5.88 6.64 -7.27
CA ASP A 45 5.54 8.00 -6.89
C ASP A 45 4.10 8.08 -6.36
N ASP A 46 3.79 9.22 -5.74
CA ASP A 46 2.52 9.38 -5.05
C ASP A 46 1.33 9.25 -5.99
N MET A 47 1.41 9.84 -7.17
CA MET A 47 0.27 9.81 -8.09
C MET A 47 0.01 8.39 -8.58
N THR A 48 1.08 7.64 -8.87
CA THR A 48 0.93 6.25 -9.27
C THR A 48 0.24 5.43 -8.18
N LEU A 49 0.69 5.59 -6.94
CA LEU A 49 0.08 4.88 -5.82
C LEU A 49 -1.37 5.29 -5.64
N TYR A 50 -1.64 6.58 -5.73
CA TYR A 50 -3.00 7.07 -5.56
C TYR A 50 -3.92 6.49 -6.63
N ASP A 51 -3.46 6.47 -7.88
CA ASP A 51 -4.27 5.95 -8.98
C ASP A 51 -4.55 4.46 -8.82
N TRP A 52 -3.55 3.70 -8.38
CA TRP A 52 -3.75 2.26 -8.15
C TRP A 52 -4.72 2.02 -6.99
N LEU A 53 -4.55 2.77 -5.91
CA LEU A 53 -5.34 2.53 -4.70
C LEU A 53 -6.75 3.05 -4.80
N THR A 54 -7.01 3.99 -5.70
CA THR A 54 -8.37 4.46 -5.96
C THR A 54 -9.05 3.71 -7.10
N GLY A 55 -8.29 2.92 -7.86
CA GLY A 55 -8.85 2.17 -8.97
C GLY A 55 -8.87 2.93 -10.27
N SER A 56 -8.31 4.14 -10.32
CA SER A 56 -8.26 4.91 -11.55
C SER A 56 -7.37 4.27 -12.61
N VAL A 57 -6.30 3.61 -12.16
CA VAL A 57 -5.37 2.94 -13.05
C VAL A 57 -5.13 1.55 -12.48
N GLU A 58 -5.09 0.56 -13.36
CA GLU A 58 -4.87 -0.82 -12.93
C GLU A 58 -3.38 -1.05 -12.68
N PRO A 59 -3.01 -1.67 -11.56
CA PRO A 59 -1.61 -1.94 -11.29
C PRO A 59 -1.09 -3.09 -12.15
N PRO A 60 0.23 -3.26 -12.24
CA PRO A 60 0.80 -4.42 -12.92
C PRO A 60 0.27 -5.72 -12.32
N PRO A 61 0.21 -6.80 -13.10
CA PRO A 61 -0.37 -8.05 -12.60
C PRO A 61 0.28 -8.61 -11.34
N ASP A 62 1.58 -8.45 -11.18
CA ASP A 62 2.28 -8.98 -10.01
C ASP A 62 2.02 -8.15 -8.75
N LEU A 63 1.46 -6.95 -8.88
CA LEU A 63 1.10 -6.12 -7.74
C LEU A 63 -0.40 -6.09 -7.49
N ARG A 64 -1.19 -6.71 -8.35
CA ARG A 64 -2.65 -6.60 -8.27
C ARG A 64 -3.19 -7.15 -6.95
N GLU A 65 -2.73 -8.32 -6.54
CA GLU A 65 -3.23 -8.92 -5.32
C GLU A 65 -2.90 -8.06 -4.11
N LEU A 66 -1.69 -7.51 -4.09
CA LEU A 66 -1.27 -6.65 -2.99
C LEU A 66 -2.09 -5.36 -2.97
N VAL A 67 -2.28 -4.73 -4.12
CA VAL A 67 -3.06 -3.51 -4.20
C VAL A 67 -4.50 -3.76 -3.78
N ASP A 68 -5.08 -4.90 -4.20
CA ASP A 68 -6.43 -5.26 -3.79
C ASP A 68 -6.51 -5.40 -2.27
N GLY A 69 -5.50 -5.99 -1.65
CA GLY A 69 -5.47 -6.13 -0.19
C GLY A 69 -5.43 -4.80 0.52
N ILE A 70 -4.63 -3.86 0.00
CA ILE A 70 -4.56 -2.53 0.58
C ILE A 70 -5.89 -1.81 0.42
N ARG A 71 -6.51 -1.94 -0.75
CA ARG A 71 -7.81 -1.31 -1.01
C ARG A 71 -8.90 -1.85 -0.12
N ALA A 72 -8.88 -3.15 0.15
CA ALA A 72 -9.87 -3.75 1.03
C ALA A 72 -9.79 -3.17 2.43
N ILE A 73 -8.58 -2.98 2.93
CA ILE A 73 -8.39 -2.40 4.25
C ILE A 73 -8.76 -0.93 4.25
N ARG A 74 -8.43 -0.22 3.17
CA ARG A 74 -8.75 1.18 3.03
C ARG A 74 -10.25 1.45 3.11
N THR A 75 -11.05 0.56 2.54
CA THR A 75 -12.49 0.75 2.52
C THR A 75 -13.21 0.14 3.70
N ASN A 76 -12.50 -0.62 4.53
CA ASN A 76 -13.07 -1.23 5.72
C ASN A 76 -13.08 -0.20 6.84
N ARG A 77 -14.25 0.11 7.34
CA ARG A 77 -14.42 1.19 8.30
C ARG A 77 -14.44 0.73 9.74
N GLN A 78 -13.69 -0.22 10.07
CA GLN A 78 -13.67 -0.71 11.45
C GLN A 78 -12.61 -0.03 12.30
#